data_011e2db66df52c1939c6cbf009cb571e
#
_entry.id   011e2db66df52c1939c6cbf009cb571e
#
_cell.length_a   1.000
_cell.length_b   1.000
_cell.length_c   1.000
_cell.angle_alpha   90.00
_cell.angle_beta   90.00
_cell.angle_gamma   90.00
#
_symmetry.space_group_name_H-M   'P 1'
#
loop_
_entity.id
_entity.type
_entity.pdbx_description
1 polymer ?
#
loop_
_entity_poly.entity_id
_entity_poly.type
_entity_poly.pdbx_seq_one_letter_code
_entity_poly.pdbx_strand_id
1 'polypeptide(L)'
;MTPPVSIKRTTGQNISRLISRFVIGTCIVGLLAMWIYAFGFASKESVNKIGDQKWTARAEEICSKAEEQRLALVDLRQISDAGVNALTERAALIDKATDTLDNAVNEISAISPTDEKGKAIVPLWIADYKTLIQDRRDYANQLRTGVNASFSESMFEGLPISEKISTFAADNRMTSCKVPIDLSI
;
A
#
# COMPACT_ATOMS: atom_id res chain seq x y z
N MET A 1 -74.22 5.63 -35.80
CA MET A 1 -73.69 4.42 -35.17
C MET A 1 -72.39 4.04 -35.93
N THR A 2 -71.24 4.38 -35.36
CA THR A 2 -69.91 4.11 -35.92
C THR A 2 -69.43 2.74 -35.31
N PRO A 3 -68.93 1.79 -36.10
CA PRO A 3 -68.48 0.51 -35.57
C PRO A 3 -67.12 0.66 -34.86
N PRO A 4 -66.80 -0.15 -33.85
CA PRO A 4 -65.59 -0.09 -33.09
C PRO A 4 -64.41 -0.57 -33.93
N VAL A 5 -63.33 0.25 -33.90
CA VAL A 5 -62.06 -0.13 -34.57
C VAL A 5 -61.38 -1.20 -33.75
N SER A 6 -61.31 -2.40 -34.28
CA SER A 6 -60.57 -3.52 -33.73
C SER A 6 -59.08 -3.37 -34.01
N ILE A 7 -58.29 -2.99 -33.01
CA ILE A 7 -56.82 -2.89 -33.12
C ILE A 7 -56.27 -4.35 -33.02
N LYS A 8 -55.92 -4.95 -34.19
CA LYS A 8 -55.15 -6.19 -34.24
C LYS A 8 -53.75 -5.95 -33.65
N ARG A 9 -53.49 -6.44 -32.45
CA ARG A 9 -52.14 -6.51 -31.89
C ARG A 9 -51.27 -7.41 -32.79
N THR A 10 -50.29 -6.77 -33.43
CA THR A 10 -49.40 -7.45 -34.37
C THR A 10 -48.51 -8.47 -33.64
N THR A 11 -48.42 -9.69 -34.17
CA THR A 11 -47.63 -10.84 -33.69
C THR A 11 -46.14 -10.47 -33.49
N GLY A 12 -45.60 -9.45 -34.18
CA GLY A 12 -44.22 -8.98 -34.07
C GLY A 12 -43.88 -8.38 -32.70
N GLN A 13 -44.85 -7.74 -31.99
CA GLN A 13 -44.60 -7.18 -30.65
C GLN A 13 -44.37 -8.24 -29.57
N ASN A 14 -44.93 -9.43 -29.73
CA ASN A 14 -44.75 -10.51 -28.77
C ASN A 14 -43.40 -11.21 -28.94
N ILE A 15 -42.89 -11.31 -30.18
CA ILE A 15 -41.58 -11.89 -30.48
C ILE A 15 -40.46 -10.98 -29.97
N SER A 16 -40.55 -9.69 -30.17
CA SER A 16 -39.52 -8.74 -29.69
C SER A 16 -39.43 -8.74 -28.16
N ARG A 17 -40.57 -8.81 -27.45
CA ARG A 17 -40.62 -8.93 -25.99
C ARG A 17 -40.03 -10.24 -25.49
N LEU A 18 -40.25 -11.33 -26.19
CA LEU A 18 -39.69 -12.64 -25.85
C LEU A 18 -38.15 -12.63 -26.00
N ILE A 19 -37.67 -12.10 -27.13
CA ILE A 19 -36.23 -11.95 -27.39
C ILE A 19 -35.57 -11.03 -26.31
N SER A 20 -36.18 -9.88 -26.00
CA SER A 20 -35.69 -8.98 -24.98
C SER A 20 -35.59 -9.62 -23.60
N ARG A 21 -36.61 -10.40 -23.20
CA ARG A 21 -36.61 -11.13 -21.93
C ARG A 21 -35.55 -12.23 -21.90
N PHE A 22 -35.31 -12.90 -23.02
CA PHE A 22 -34.26 -13.92 -23.12
C PHE A 22 -32.87 -13.30 -23.02
N VAL A 23 -32.63 -12.19 -23.71
CA VAL A 23 -31.35 -11.44 -23.64
C VAL A 23 -31.09 -10.95 -22.22
N ILE A 24 -32.09 -10.35 -21.58
CA ILE A 24 -31.97 -9.88 -20.19
C ILE A 24 -31.67 -11.04 -19.23
N GLY A 25 -32.40 -12.15 -19.39
CA GLY A 25 -32.17 -13.38 -18.58
C GLY A 25 -30.75 -13.91 -18.73
N THR A 26 -30.22 -13.97 -19.97
CA THR A 26 -28.85 -14.42 -20.24
C THR A 26 -27.82 -13.47 -19.64
N CYS A 27 -28.04 -12.15 -19.72
CA CYS A 27 -27.15 -11.15 -19.07
C CYS A 27 -27.14 -11.32 -17.55
N ILE A 28 -28.32 -11.54 -16.91
CA ILE A 28 -28.39 -11.73 -15.47
C ILE A 28 -27.66 -13.01 -15.05
N VAL A 29 -27.86 -14.12 -15.77
CA VAL A 29 -27.15 -15.38 -15.48
C VAL A 29 -25.65 -15.22 -15.68
N GLY A 30 -25.20 -14.51 -16.73
CA GLY A 30 -23.78 -14.20 -16.97
C GLY A 30 -23.16 -13.36 -15.85
N LEU A 31 -23.87 -12.34 -15.38
CA LEU A 31 -23.43 -11.54 -14.25
C LEU A 31 -23.34 -12.38 -12.97
N LEU A 32 -24.35 -13.18 -12.66
CA LEU A 32 -24.32 -14.06 -11.48
C LEU A 32 -23.16 -15.06 -11.54
N ALA A 33 -22.93 -15.68 -12.69
CA ALA A 33 -21.81 -16.60 -12.90
C ALA A 33 -20.46 -15.89 -12.71
N MET A 34 -20.32 -14.67 -13.23
CA MET A 34 -19.12 -13.84 -13.03
C MET A 34 -18.90 -13.51 -11.55
N TRP A 35 -19.95 -13.16 -10.81
CA TRP A 35 -19.88 -12.89 -9.39
C TRP A 35 -19.49 -14.14 -8.58
N ILE A 36 -20.11 -15.27 -8.87
CA ILE A 36 -19.76 -16.55 -8.23
C ILE A 36 -18.29 -16.89 -8.49
N TYR A 37 -17.82 -16.72 -9.73
CA TYR A 37 -16.40 -16.92 -10.07
C TYR A 37 -15.48 -15.96 -9.32
N ALA A 38 -15.77 -14.65 -9.33
CA ALA A 38 -14.94 -13.63 -8.69
C ALA A 38 -14.84 -13.79 -7.17
N PHE A 39 -15.94 -14.17 -6.50
CA PHE A 39 -15.95 -14.29 -5.04
C PHE A 39 -15.66 -15.71 -4.53
N GLY A 40 -15.93 -16.74 -5.33
CA GLY A 40 -15.76 -18.13 -4.94
C GLY A 40 -14.48 -18.78 -5.44
N PHE A 41 -14.04 -18.44 -6.64
CA PHE A 41 -12.97 -19.17 -7.34
C PHE A 41 -11.75 -18.31 -7.69
N ALA A 42 -11.90 -16.97 -7.80
CA ALA A 42 -10.76 -16.12 -8.08
C ALA A 42 -9.76 -16.14 -6.91
N SER A 43 -8.47 -16.23 -7.23
CA SER A 43 -7.41 -16.17 -6.23
C SER A 43 -7.49 -14.84 -5.48
N LYS A 44 -7.54 -14.91 -4.14
CA LYS A 44 -7.54 -13.75 -3.24
C LYS A 44 -6.12 -13.42 -2.75
N GLU A 45 -5.10 -14.10 -3.29
CA GLU A 45 -3.73 -13.80 -2.92
C GLU A 45 -3.28 -12.49 -3.56
N SER A 46 -2.69 -11.64 -2.72
CA SER A 46 -2.08 -10.39 -3.18
C SER A 46 -0.96 -10.66 -4.17
N VAL A 47 -0.84 -9.76 -5.16
CA VAL A 47 0.23 -9.79 -6.16
C VAL A 47 1.62 -9.73 -5.49
N ASN A 48 1.74 -9.04 -4.35
CA ASN A 48 3.01 -8.88 -3.63
C ASN A 48 3.30 -9.99 -2.61
N LYS A 49 2.37 -10.92 -2.36
CA LYS A 49 2.57 -12.00 -1.39
C LYS A 49 3.62 -12.98 -1.90
N ILE A 50 4.65 -13.24 -1.10
CA ILE A 50 5.69 -14.24 -1.38
C ILE A 50 5.41 -15.56 -0.68
N GLY A 51 6.06 -16.63 -1.13
CA GLY A 51 5.85 -17.99 -0.59
C GLY A 51 6.68 -18.28 0.65
N ASP A 52 7.83 -17.62 0.84
CA ASP A 52 8.74 -17.86 1.95
C ASP A 52 8.29 -17.21 3.26
N GLN A 53 7.44 -17.93 4.00
CA GLN A 53 6.94 -17.47 5.30
C GLN A 53 8.03 -17.38 6.39
N LYS A 54 9.13 -18.12 6.25
CA LYS A 54 10.25 -18.05 7.20
C LYS A 54 11.01 -16.73 7.01
N TRP A 55 11.20 -16.33 5.77
CA TRP A 55 11.82 -15.06 5.44
C TRP A 55 10.95 -13.89 5.95
N THR A 56 9.63 -13.91 5.70
CA THR A 56 8.73 -12.84 6.17
C THR A 56 8.70 -12.75 7.69
N ALA A 57 8.68 -13.88 8.41
CA ALA A 57 8.73 -13.89 9.87
C ALA A 57 10.05 -13.32 10.40
N ARG A 58 11.18 -13.63 9.75
CA ARG A 58 12.48 -13.09 10.13
C ARG A 58 12.57 -11.58 9.86
N ALA A 59 12.08 -11.14 8.71
CA ALA A 59 12.02 -9.71 8.38
C ALA A 59 11.15 -8.94 9.39
N GLU A 60 9.99 -9.48 9.77
CA GLU A 60 9.12 -8.89 10.80
C GLU A 60 9.82 -8.78 12.15
N GLU A 61 10.56 -9.80 12.59
CA GLU A 61 11.33 -9.77 13.84
C GLU A 61 12.37 -8.65 13.83
N ILE A 62 13.09 -8.46 12.71
CA ILE A 62 14.10 -7.40 12.55
C ILE A 62 13.41 -6.03 12.60
N CYS A 63 12.32 -5.86 11.85
CA CYS A 63 11.57 -4.60 11.83
C CYS A 63 10.98 -4.25 13.21
N SER A 64 10.45 -5.25 13.95
CA SER A 64 9.88 -5.05 15.29
C SER A 64 10.91 -4.48 16.27
N LYS A 65 12.15 -5.01 16.25
CA LYS A 65 13.25 -4.46 17.06
C LYS A 65 13.60 -3.02 16.68
N ALA A 66 13.61 -2.71 15.38
CA ALA A 66 13.86 -1.35 14.90
C ALA A 66 12.71 -0.40 15.28
N GLU A 67 11.47 -0.88 15.25
CA GLU A 67 10.29 -0.13 15.70
C GLU A 67 10.38 0.21 17.20
N GLU A 68 10.72 -0.75 18.06
CA GLU A 68 10.92 -0.53 19.50
C GLU A 68 12.00 0.54 19.75
N GLN A 69 13.14 0.45 19.05
CA GLN A 69 14.22 1.43 19.17
C GLN A 69 13.78 2.83 18.73
N ARG A 70 12.99 2.93 17.65
CA ARG A 70 12.48 4.18 17.12
C ARG A 70 11.43 4.81 18.05
N LEU A 71 10.53 4.00 18.61
CA LEU A 71 9.52 4.47 19.55
C LEU A 71 10.14 5.06 20.83
N ALA A 72 11.31 4.58 21.23
CA ALA A 72 12.06 5.16 22.34
C ALA A 72 12.65 6.56 22.05
N LEU A 73 12.65 6.99 20.77
CA LEU A 73 13.15 8.30 20.34
C LEU A 73 12.04 9.35 20.19
N VAL A 74 10.77 8.99 20.39
CA VAL A 74 9.62 9.88 20.17
C VAL A 74 9.73 11.13 21.05
N ASP A 75 9.76 12.31 20.41
CA ASP A 75 9.69 13.61 21.06
C ASP A 75 8.38 14.29 20.65
N LEU A 76 7.47 14.46 21.60
CA LEU A 76 6.15 15.05 21.40
C LEU A 76 6.12 16.58 21.59
N ARG A 77 7.27 17.21 21.84
CA ARG A 77 7.33 18.67 21.98
C ARG A 77 7.01 19.35 20.65
N GLN A 78 6.22 20.40 20.69
CA GLN A 78 6.03 21.27 19.52
C GLN A 78 7.32 22.05 19.24
N ILE A 79 7.63 22.30 17.98
CA ILE A 79 8.84 23.04 17.56
C ILE A 79 8.84 24.43 18.17
N SER A 80 7.68 25.11 18.27
CA SER A 80 7.52 26.43 18.90
C SER A 80 7.98 26.46 20.37
N ASP A 81 7.86 25.34 21.08
CA ASP A 81 8.11 25.24 22.51
C ASP A 81 9.52 24.67 22.81
N ALA A 82 10.23 24.21 21.79
CA ALA A 82 11.51 23.52 21.92
C ALA A 82 12.73 24.48 21.87
N GLY A 83 12.53 25.80 21.68
CA GLY A 83 13.58 26.82 21.69
C GLY A 83 14.34 26.99 20.35
N VAL A 84 15.40 27.77 20.39
CA VAL A 84 16.16 28.24 19.19
C VAL A 84 16.84 27.11 18.40
N ASN A 85 17.12 25.98 19.03
CA ASN A 85 17.78 24.84 18.41
C ASN A 85 16.80 23.74 17.95
N ALA A 86 15.48 23.97 18.08
CA ALA A 86 14.44 22.98 17.86
C ALA A 86 14.56 22.21 16.55
N LEU A 87 14.85 22.92 15.45
CA LEU A 87 14.97 22.28 14.12
C LEU A 87 16.21 21.37 14.04
N THR A 88 17.32 21.79 14.64
CA THR A 88 18.56 20.98 14.67
C THR A 88 18.39 19.74 15.55
N GLU A 89 17.73 19.88 16.71
CA GLU A 89 17.41 18.76 17.59
C GLU A 89 16.46 17.77 16.91
N ARG A 90 15.42 18.28 16.24
CA ARG A 90 14.51 17.45 15.45
C ARG A 90 15.22 16.71 14.32
N ALA A 91 16.11 17.39 13.59
CA ALA A 91 16.92 16.76 12.55
C ALA A 91 17.79 15.61 13.10
N ALA A 92 18.38 15.79 14.28
CA ALA A 92 19.17 14.76 14.93
C ALA A 92 18.32 13.55 15.37
N LEU A 93 17.07 13.75 15.81
CA LEU A 93 16.14 12.69 16.13
C LEU A 93 15.69 11.92 14.89
N ILE A 94 15.43 12.64 13.78
CA ILE A 94 15.10 12.04 12.49
C ILE A 94 16.23 11.15 11.99
N ASP A 95 17.48 11.62 12.10
CA ASP A 95 18.65 10.81 11.71
C ASP A 95 18.73 9.52 12.53
N LYS A 96 18.62 9.62 13.86
CA LYS A 96 18.65 8.43 14.74
C LYS A 96 17.53 7.45 14.40
N ALA A 97 16.30 7.95 14.18
CA ALA A 97 15.17 7.13 13.78
C ALA A 97 15.39 6.49 12.39
N THR A 98 16.00 7.24 11.47
CA THR A 98 16.35 6.76 10.13
C THR A 98 17.46 5.71 10.18
N ASP A 99 18.44 5.85 11.08
CA ASP A 99 19.50 4.85 11.28
C ASP A 99 18.92 3.50 11.75
N THR A 100 17.85 3.49 12.57
CA THR A 100 17.20 2.24 12.96
C THR A 100 16.56 1.53 11.76
N LEU A 101 15.97 2.29 10.83
CA LEU A 101 15.40 1.75 9.59
C LEU A 101 16.50 1.23 8.64
N ASP A 102 17.56 2.02 8.46
CA ASP A 102 18.67 1.66 7.57
C ASP A 102 19.35 0.37 8.03
N ASN A 103 19.62 0.25 9.35
CA ASN A 103 20.18 -0.97 9.93
C ASN A 103 19.26 -2.18 9.72
N ALA A 104 17.94 -2.03 9.95
CA ALA A 104 16.99 -3.11 9.74
C ALA A 104 16.91 -3.54 8.27
N VAL A 105 16.83 -2.57 7.34
CA VAL A 105 16.78 -2.83 5.89
C VAL A 105 18.07 -3.52 5.42
N ASN A 106 19.23 -3.12 5.94
CA ASN A 106 20.51 -3.74 5.62
C ASN A 106 20.59 -5.19 6.16
N GLU A 107 20.12 -5.44 7.40
CA GLU A 107 20.04 -6.79 7.97
C GLU A 107 19.12 -7.68 7.13
N ILE A 108 17.92 -7.19 6.75
CA ILE A 108 16.97 -7.92 5.91
C ILE A 108 17.56 -8.19 4.53
N SER A 109 18.27 -7.23 3.94
CA SER A 109 18.88 -7.37 2.61
C SER A 109 19.96 -8.46 2.54
N ALA A 110 20.57 -8.80 3.68
CA ALA A 110 21.55 -9.88 3.78
C ALA A 110 20.92 -11.29 3.76
N ILE A 111 19.58 -11.38 3.88
CA ILE A 111 18.83 -12.64 3.90
C ILE A 111 18.05 -12.78 2.60
N SER A 112 18.45 -13.72 1.75
CA SER A 112 17.73 -13.98 0.49
C SER A 112 16.52 -14.88 0.72
N PRO A 113 15.33 -14.55 0.15
CA PRO A 113 14.19 -15.48 0.15
C PRO A 113 14.50 -16.72 -0.69
N THR A 114 13.83 -17.82 -0.37
CA THR A 114 14.04 -19.11 -1.04
C THR A 114 13.15 -19.33 -2.25
N ASP A 115 11.97 -18.69 -2.28
CA ASP A 115 11.03 -18.79 -3.39
C ASP A 115 11.36 -17.82 -4.53
N GLU A 116 11.06 -18.21 -5.76
CA GLU A 116 11.40 -17.45 -6.96
C GLU A 116 10.74 -16.06 -6.99
N LYS A 117 9.51 -15.97 -6.52
CA LYS A 117 8.80 -14.69 -6.46
C LYS A 117 9.46 -13.75 -5.44
N GLY A 118 9.80 -14.27 -4.26
CA GLY A 118 10.51 -13.50 -3.24
C GLY A 118 11.86 -12.99 -3.76
N LYS A 119 12.63 -13.84 -4.43
CA LYS A 119 13.91 -13.44 -5.07
C LYS A 119 13.73 -12.31 -6.07
N ALA A 120 12.61 -12.29 -6.80
CA ALA A 120 12.34 -11.25 -7.80
C ALA A 120 11.88 -9.91 -7.19
N ILE A 121 11.02 -9.93 -6.16
CA ILE A 121 10.35 -8.70 -5.69
C ILE A 121 10.93 -8.12 -4.39
N VAL A 122 11.57 -8.92 -3.53
CA VAL A 122 12.20 -8.42 -2.29
C VAL A 122 13.31 -7.40 -2.57
N PRO A 123 14.21 -7.59 -3.55
CA PRO A 123 15.21 -6.58 -3.88
C PRO A 123 14.61 -5.23 -4.30
N LEU A 124 13.44 -5.24 -4.96
CA LEU A 124 12.73 -4.02 -5.34
C LEU A 124 12.17 -3.29 -4.11
N TRP A 125 11.57 -4.05 -3.18
CA TRP A 125 11.09 -3.50 -1.91
C TRP A 125 12.22 -2.90 -1.05
N ILE A 126 13.38 -3.56 -1.01
CA ILE A 126 14.59 -3.04 -0.35
C ILE A 126 15.05 -1.73 -1.02
N ALA A 127 15.04 -1.65 -2.36
CA ALA A 127 15.40 -0.44 -3.08
C ALA A 127 14.43 0.72 -2.78
N ASP A 128 13.12 0.44 -2.73
CA ASP A 128 12.11 1.43 -2.34
C ASP A 128 12.37 1.96 -0.92
N TYR A 129 12.70 1.08 0.04
CA TYR A 129 13.07 1.49 1.40
C TYR A 129 14.31 2.37 1.44
N LYS A 130 15.35 2.06 0.65
CA LYS A 130 16.56 2.88 0.55
C LYS A 130 16.27 4.27 0.00
N THR A 131 15.34 4.37 -0.95
CA THR A 131 14.87 5.67 -1.44
C THR A 131 14.19 6.48 -0.31
N LEU A 132 13.28 5.85 0.42
CA LEU A 132 12.63 6.51 1.58
C LEU A 132 13.64 6.94 2.64
N ILE A 133 14.63 6.12 2.95
CA ILE A 133 15.72 6.45 3.88
C ILE A 133 16.47 7.70 3.42
N GLN A 134 16.75 7.81 2.11
CA GLN A 134 17.38 9.01 1.56
C GLN A 134 16.47 10.24 1.68
N ASP A 135 15.19 10.14 1.36
CA ASP A 135 14.20 11.22 1.52
C ASP A 135 14.19 11.75 2.98
N ARG A 136 14.24 10.85 3.96
CA ARG A 136 14.29 11.19 5.39
C ARG A 136 15.57 11.92 5.77
N ARG A 137 16.73 11.50 5.24
CA ARG A 137 18.01 12.17 5.45
C ARG A 137 18.04 13.56 4.82
N ASP A 138 17.48 13.70 3.62
CA ASP A 138 17.38 14.99 2.93
C ASP A 138 16.48 15.95 3.70
N TYR A 139 15.38 15.46 4.26
CA TYR A 139 14.52 16.22 5.15
C TYR A 139 15.26 16.70 6.43
N ALA A 140 16.00 15.82 7.09
CA ALA A 140 16.81 16.19 8.25
C ALA A 140 17.86 17.28 7.89
N ASN A 141 18.49 17.16 6.73
CA ASN A 141 19.41 18.19 6.23
C ASN A 141 18.71 19.52 5.97
N GLN A 142 17.49 19.51 5.41
CA GLN A 142 16.71 20.72 5.20
C GLN A 142 16.37 21.43 6.52
N LEU A 143 15.95 20.68 7.55
CA LEU A 143 15.71 21.27 8.88
C LEU A 143 16.95 21.97 9.45
N ARG A 144 18.15 21.42 9.22
CA ARG A 144 19.42 22.04 9.65
C ARG A 144 19.72 23.38 8.98
N THR A 145 19.14 23.65 7.82
CA THR A 145 19.25 24.98 7.17
C THR A 145 18.37 26.05 7.82
N GLY A 146 17.57 25.69 8.83
CA GLY A 146 16.62 26.58 9.50
C GLY A 146 15.26 26.67 8.82
N VAL A 147 14.99 25.85 7.79
CA VAL A 147 13.71 25.81 7.09
C VAL A 147 12.82 24.73 7.71
N ASN A 148 11.74 25.16 8.37
CA ASN A 148 10.72 24.25 8.90
C ASN A 148 9.72 23.88 7.79
N ALA A 149 10.13 23.01 6.87
CA ALA A 149 9.26 22.47 5.82
C ALA A 149 8.58 21.18 6.28
N SER A 150 7.49 20.81 5.61
CA SER A 150 6.89 19.49 5.78
C SER A 150 7.73 18.43 5.09
N PHE A 151 7.73 17.21 5.64
CA PHE A 151 8.35 16.06 4.98
C PHE A 151 7.68 15.80 3.63
N SER A 152 8.50 15.57 2.62
CA SER A 152 8.07 15.15 1.28
C SER A 152 8.85 13.92 0.88
N GLU A 153 8.17 12.91 0.42
CA GLU A 153 8.75 11.65 -0.02
C GLU A 153 8.71 11.51 -1.55
N SER A 154 9.56 10.64 -2.06
CA SER A 154 9.59 10.27 -3.48
C SER A 154 8.28 9.62 -3.92
N MET A 155 7.90 9.88 -5.17
CA MET A 155 6.67 9.34 -5.78
C MET A 155 7.03 8.25 -6.79
N PHE A 156 6.25 7.17 -6.78
CA PHE A 156 6.32 6.10 -7.78
C PHE A 156 4.97 5.97 -8.48
N GLU A 157 4.93 6.19 -9.78
CA GLU A 157 3.69 6.14 -10.59
C GLU A 157 2.52 6.97 -10.02
N GLY A 158 2.84 8.10 -9.40
CA GLY A 158 1.84 8.99 -8.80
C GLY A 158 1.40 8.62 -7.38
N LEU A 159 1.98 7.59 -6.77
CA LEU A 159 1.74 7.19 -5.38
C LEU A 159 2.98 7.47 -4.52
N PRO A 160 2.81 7.84 -3.24
CA PRO A 160 3.90 7.93 -2.29
C PRO A 160 4.66 6.60 -2.18
N ILE A 161 6.00 6.65 -2.10
CA ILE A 161 6.82 5.44 -1.99
C ILE A 161 6.52 4.66 -0.70
N SER A 162 6.12 5.35 0.36
CA SER A 162 5.69 4.78 1.63
C SER A 162 4.49 3.84 1.49
N GLU A 163 3.55 4.16 0.60
CA GLU A 163 2.37 3.32 0.34
C GLU A 163 2.76 2.02 -0.34
N LYS A 164 3.66 2.08 -1.33
CA LYS A 164 4.18 0.89 -2.02
C LYS A 164 4.91 -0.03 -1.04
N ILE A 165 5.79 0.52 -0.20
CA ILE A 165 6.52 -0.22 0.83
C ILE A 165 5.56 -0.87 1.82
N SER A 166 4.61 -0.11 2.34
CA SER A 166 3.65 -0.56 3.35
C SER A 166 2.67 -1.60 2.80
N THR A 167 2.30 -1.50 1.52
CA THR A 167 1.46 -2.50 0.85
C THR A 167 2.17 -3.85 0.76
N PHE A 168 3.44 -3.88 0.32
CA PHE A 168 4.23 -5.11 0.31
C PHE A 168 4.33 -5.73 1.71
N ALA A 169 4.63 -4.91 2.72
CA ALA A 169 4.72 -5.36 4.11
C ALA A 169 3.38 -5.95 4.60
N ALA A 170 2.26 -5.28 4.32
CA ALA A 170 0.93 -5.76 4.69
C ALA A 170 0.56 -7.09 4.03
N ASP A 171 0.82 -7.22 2.73
CA ASP A 171 0.55 -8.43 1.95
C ASP A 171 1.32 -9.65 2.48
N ASN A 172 2.48 -9.41 3.08
CA ASN A 172 3.37 -10.42 3.65
C ASN A 172 3.27 -10.54 5.18
N ARG A 173 2.30 -9.87 5.81
CA ARG A 173 2.06 -9.86 7.27
C ARG A 173 3.25 -9.34 8.09
N MET A 174 4.01 -8.42 7.51
CA MET A 174 5.15 -7.78 8.15
C MET A 174 4.71 -6.39 8.66
N THR A 175 3.93 -6.37 9.73
CA THR A 175 3.26 -5.15 10.23
C THR A 175 4.27 -4.11 10.70
N SER A 176 5.33 -4.54 11.39
CA SER A 176 6.40 -3.65 11.87
C SER A 176 7.31 -3.14 10.76
N CYS A 177 7.30 -3.83 9.58
CA CYS A 177 8.00 -3.38 8.39
C CYS A 177 7.22 -2.37 7.54
N LYS A 178 6.09 -1.85 8.00
CA LYS A 178 5.44 -0.73 7.34
C LYS A 178 6.22 0.56 7.59
N VAL A 179 6.08 1.51 6.67
CA VAL A 179 6.70 2.82 6.85
C VAL A 179 6.15 3.50 8.12
N PRO A 180 7.04 4.00 9.01
CA PRO A 180 6.60 4.69 10.21
C PRO A 180 5.98 6.04 9.88
N ILE A 181 4.99 6.44 10.69
CA ILE A 181 4.28 7.73 10.56
C ILE A 181 4.93 8.85 11.39
N ASP A 182 6.13 8.64 11.90
CA ASP A 182 6.86 9.53 12.82
C ASP A 182 7.21 10.90 12.23
N LEU A 183 7.14 11.09 10.92
CA LEU A 183 7.35 12.36 10.24
C LEU A 183 6.06 13.07 9.80
N SER A 184 4.90 12.47 10.07
CA SER A 184 3.59 13.01 9.67
C SER A 184 3.02 14.03 10.65
N ILE A 185 3.77 14.45 11.66
CA ILE A 185 3.35 15.32 12.77
C ILE A 185 3.93 16.72 12.58
#